data_0199b7c92ef3c8a191c1bd3ae9f1f93c
#
_entry.id   0199b7c92ef3c8a191c1bd3ae9f1f93c
#
_cell.length_a   1.000
_cell.length_b   1.000
_cell.length_c   1.000
_cell.angle_alpha   90.00
_cell.angle_beta   90.00
_cell.angle_gamma   90.00
#
_symmetry.space_group_name_H-M   'P 1'
#
loop_
_entity.id
_entity.type
_entity.pdbx_description
1 polymer ?
#
loop_
_entity_poly.entity_id
_entity_poly.type
_entity_poly.pdbx_seq_one_letter_code
_entity_poly.pdbx_strand_id
1 'polypeptide(L)'
;MSLLVVGSVAFDALESPYGKVDRTLGGAATYFSVAASFFTHVNLVAIVGDDFTDKDAAIFRGRHIDVDGLERVTGKSFFWAGKYSENLNERVTLATELNVFADFKPKLPEPYRASKYVFLANIAPGLQHDVLKQVTKRPKIAALDTMNYWIERTNDEDRKSVV
;
A
#
# COMPACT_ATOMS: atom_id res chain seq x y z
N MET A 1 -9.62 1.02 18.94
CA MET A 1 -9.13 2.19 18.19
C MET A 1 -8.70 1.62 16.86
N SER A 2 -9.11 2.19 15.70
CA SER A 2 -8.84 1.60 14.39
C SER A 2 -8.13 2.59 13.47
N LEU A 3 -7.19 2.08 12.70
CA LEU A 3 -6.42 2.78 11.68
C LEU A 3 -6.73 2.14 10.32
N LEU A 4 -7.34 2.89 9.42
CA LEU A 4 -7.50 2.50 8.03
C LEU A 4 -6.17 2.72 7.30
N VAL A 5 -5.70 1.69 6.58
CA VAL A 5 -4.52 1.76 5.70
C VAL A 5 -4.94 1.34 4.30
N VAL A 6 -4.76 2.22 3.32
CA VAL A 6 -5.09 1.93 1.92
C VAL A 6 -3.85 2.11 1.06
N GLY A 7 -3.48 1.11 0.26
CA GLY A 7 -2.32 1.22 -0.59
C GLY A 7 -1.86 -0.09 -1.22
N SER A 8 -0.61 -0.14 -1.66
CA SER A 8 -0.05 -1.28 -2.33
C SER A 8 0.36 -2.41 -1.38
N VAL A 9 -0.06 -3.62 -1.74
CA VAL A 9 0.54 -4.90 -1.33
C VAL A 9 1.18 -5.49 -2.58
N ALA A 10 2.47 -5.76 -2.54
CA ALA A 10 3.26 -6.04 -3.74
C ALA A 10 4.29 -7.14 -3.49
N PHE A 11 4.94 -7.56 -4.56
CA PHE A 11 6.19 -8.29 -4.51
C PHE A 11 7.32 -7.43 -5.05
N ASP A 12 8.45 -7.46 -4.34
CA ASP A 12 9.65 -6.75 -4.73
C ASP A 12 10.77 -7.73 -5.05
N ALA A 13 11.57 -7.42 -6.09
CA ALA A 13 12.89 -8.00 -6.33
C ALA A 13 13.96 -6.95 -6.04
N LEU A 14 14.91 -7.30 -5.20
CA LEU A 14 15.92 -6.37 -4.71
C LEU A 14 17.31 -6.89 -5.05
N GLU A 15 18.14 -6.05 -5.64
CA GLU A 15 19.55 -6.29 -5.87
C GLU A 15 20.39 -5.21 -5.18
N SER A 16 21.44 -5.61 -4.50
CA SER A 16 22.41 -4.71 -3.88
C SER A 16 23.82 -5.35 -3.93
N PRO A 17 24.88 -4.62 -3.65
CA PRO A 17 26.23 -5.21 -3.50
C PRO A 17 26.33 -6.27 -2.40
N TYR A 18 25.36 -6.30 -1.48
CA TYR A 18 25.35 -7.19 -0.33
C TYR A 18 24.47 -8.45 -0.52
N GLY A 19 23.73 -8.53 -1.62
CA GLY A 19 22.89 -9.67 -1.94
C GLY A 19 21.74 -9.35 -2.88
N LYS A 20 21.04 -10.41 -3.26
CA LYS A 20 19.90 -10.37 -4.16
C LYS A 20 18.76 -11.20 -3.61
N VAL A 21 17.54 -10.72 -3.77
CA VAL A 21 16.30 -11.47 -3.58
C VAL A 21 15.40 -11.25 -4.78
N ASP A 22 14.93 -12.36 -5.36
CA ASP A 22 14.12 -12.29 -6.60
C ASP A 22 12.63 -12.09 -6.31
N ARG A 23 12.17 -12.39 -5.09
CA ARG A 23 10.78 -12.17 -4.67
C ARG A 23 10.68 -12.09 -3.17
N THR A 24 10.21 -10.95 -2.68
CA THR A 24 9.87 -10.73 -1.27
C THR A 24 8.60 -9.89 -1.17
N LEU A 25 7.95 -9.91 -0.03
CA LEU A 25 6.80 -9.04 0.19
C LEU A 25 7.25 -7.58 0.24
N GLY A 26 6.50 -6.75 -0.48
CA GLY A 26 6.69 -5.34 -0.63
C GLY A 26 5.39 -4.56 -0.56
N GLY A 27 5.44 -3.30 -0.96
CA GLY A 27 4.30 -2.39 -0.97
C GLY A 27 4.18 -1.54 0.29
N ALA A 28 3.86 -0.26 0.11
CA ALA A 28 3.79 0.72 1.18
C ALA A 28 2.75 0.36 2.25
N ALA A 29 1.59 -0.17 1.84
CA ALA A 29 0.56 -0.59 2.78
C ALA A 29 0.97 -1.83 3.59
N THR A 30 1.76 -2.75 3.01
CA THR A 30 2.29 -3.91 3.73
C THR A 30 3.17 -3.47 4.90
N TYR A 31 4.20 -2.67 4.62
CA TYR A 31 5.15 -2.22 5.63
C TYR A 31 4.51 -1.36 6.70
N PHE A 32 3.68 -0.40 6.28
CA PHE A 32 3.00 0.47 7.22
C PHE A 32 2.03 -0.30 8.13
N SER A 33 1.24 -1.22 7.57
CA SER A 33 0.30 -2.03 8.36
C SER A 33 1.01 -2.88 9.41
N VAL A 34 2.12 -3.53 9.02
CA VAL A 34 2.91 -4.33 9.95
C VAL A 34 3.48 -3.47 11.06
N ALA A 35 4.09 -2.32 10.75
CA ALA A 35 4.63 -1.41 11.74
C ALA A 35 3.54 -0.86 12.68
N ALA A 36 2.40 -0.43 12.13
CA ALA A 36 1.29 0.13 12.91
C ALA A 36 0.61 -0.91 13.81
N SER A 37 0.62 -2.20 13.42
CA SER A 37 0.00 -3.28 14.18
C SER A 37 0.58 -3.48 15.58
N PHE A 38 1.80 -3.01 15.83
CA PHE A 38 2.41 -3.02 17.18
C PHE A 38 1.75 -1.99 18.13
N PHE A 39 1.01 -1.03 17.60
CA PHE A 39 0.45 0.08 18.36
C PHE A 39 -1.07 0.13 18.35
N THR A 40 -1.71 -0.38 17.30
CA THR A 40 -3.17 -0.29 17.14
C THR A 40 -3.70 -1.37 16.20
N HIS A 41 -5.04 -1.55 16.19
CA HIS A 41 -5.74 -2.36 15.20
C HIS A 41 -5.72 -1.66 13.84
N VAL A 42 -5.37 -2.39 12.79
CA VAL A 42 -5.25 -1.92 11.41
C VAL A 42 -6.33 -2.55 10.54
N ASN A 43 -7.00 -1.75 9.74
CA ASN A 43 -7.94 -2.16 8.69
C ASN A 43 -7.24 -1.96 7.34
N LEU A 44 -6.79 -3.04 6.71
CA LEU A 44 -6.05 -2.97 5.45
C LEU A 44 -6.99 -3.05 4.25
N VAL A 45 -6.82 -2.12 3.29
CA VAL A 45 -7.49 -2.13 1.99
C VAL A 45 -6.44 -2.11 0.89
N ALA A 46 -6.42 -3.16 0.08
CA ALA A 46 -5.47 -3.34 -1.02
C ALA A 46 -6.03 -4.33 -2.05
N ILE A 47 -5.30 -4.54 -3.15
CA ILE A 47 -5.60 -5.55 -4.16
C ILE A 47 -4.37 -6.42 -4.41
N VAL A 48 -4.58 -7.72 -4.59
CA VAL A 48 -3.55 -8.70 -4.94
C VAL A 48 -4.07 -9.68 -6.00
N GLY A 49 -3.15 -10.33 -6.70
CA GLY A 49 -3.45 -11.36 -7.69
C GLY A 49 -3.50 -12.79 -7.09
N ASP A 50 -3.67 -13.77 -7.98
CA ASP A 50 -3.69 -15.20 -7.64
C ASP A 50 -2.35 -15.71 -7.11
N ASP A 51 -1.26 -15.01 -7.44
CA ASP A 51 0.09 -15.33 -6.99
C ASP A 51 0.36 -14.94 -5.54
N PHE A 52 -0.58 -14.21 -4.89
CA PHE A 52 -0.53 -13.88 -3.47
C PHE A 52 -1.18 -15.00 -2.66
N THR A 53 -0.35 -15.87 -2.11
CA THR A 53 -0.78 -17.11 -1.44
C THR A 53 -1.12 -16.88 0.04
N ASP A 54 -1.67 -17.90 0.68
CA ASP A 54 -1.91 -17.89 2.12
C ASP A 54 -0.60 -17.82 2.94
N LYS A 55 0.51 -18.28 2.37
CA LYS A 55 1.84 -18.12 2.97
C LYS A 55 2.25 -16.66 3.00
N ASP A 56 1.97 -15.92 1.92
CA ASP A 56 2.25 -14.48 1.85
C ASP A 56 1.34 -13.70 2.81
N ALA A 57 0.06 -14.07 2.88
CA ALA A 57 -0.91 -13.47 3.81
C ALA A 57 -0.58 -13.73 5.29
N ALA A 58 0.27 -14.72 5.59
CA ALA A 58 0.64 -15.06 6.97
C ALA A 58 1.31 -13.87 7.71
N ILE A 59 1.92 -12.92 6.97
CA ILE A 59 2.49 -11.71 7.58
C ILE A 59 1.45 -10.87 8.31
N PHE A 60 0.20 -10.90 7.89
CA PHE A 60 -0.90 -10.15 8.51
C PHE A 60 -1.56 -10.94 9.64
N ARG A 61 -1.50 -12.29 9.59
CA ARG A 61 -2.09 -13.17 10.60
C ARG A 61 -1.34 -13.06 11.92
N GLY A 62 -2.06 -13.17 13.03
CA GLY A 62 -1.46 -13.05 14.37
C GLY A 62 -1.01 -11.65 14.75
N ARG A 63 -1.25 -10.67 13.86
CA ARG A 63 -1.13 -9.25 14.11
C ARG A 63 -2.53 -8.64 14.17
N HIS A 64 -2.69 -7.53 14.78
CA HIS A 64 -3.97 -6.80 14.83
C HIS A 64 -4.28 -6.12 13.47
N ILE A 65 -4.20 -6.90 12.37
CA ILE A 65 -4.47 -6.44 11.00
C ILE A 65 -5.68 -7.21 10.46
N ASP A 66 -6.75 -6.49 10.21
CA ASP A 66 -7.93 -6.97 9.54
C ASP A 66 -7.73 -6.81 8.02
N VAL A 67 -7.98 -7.88 7.27
CA VAL A 67 -7.76 -7.98 5.83
C VAL A 67 -9.06 -8.17 5.04
N ASP A 68 -10.22 -7.90 5.61
CA ASP A 68 -11.51 -7.98 4.89
C ASP A 68 -11.56 -7.01 3.69
N GLY A 69 -10.71 -5.99 3.70
CA GLY A 69 -10.52 -5.06 2.58
C GLY A 69 -9.44 -5.49 1.57
N LEU A 70 -8.80 -6.65 1.74
CA LEU A 70 -7.81 -7.17 0.79
C LEU A 70 -8.51 -7.94 -0.33
N GLU A 71 -8.69 -7.29 -1.47
CA GLU A 71 -9.30 -7.88 -2.66
C GLU A 71 -8.34 -8.84 -3.35
N ARG A 72 -8.82 -10.03 -3.72
CA ARG A 72 -8.07 -10.99 -4.54
C ARG A 72 -8.77 -11.15 -5.88
N VAL A 73 -8.02 -10.97 -6.96
CA VAL A 73 -8.54 -11.08 -8.33
C VAL A 73 -7.61 -11.93 -9.19
N THR A 74 -8.14 -12.43 -10.30
CA THR A 74 -7.35 -13.20 -11.27
C THR A 74 -6.27 -12.35 -11.90
N GLY A 75 -5.03 -12.83 -11.90
CA GLY A 75 -3.85 -12.18 -12.44
C GLY A 75 -2.69 -12.13 -11.45
N LYS A 76 -1.64 -11.40 -11.80
CA LYS A 76 -0.46 -11.22 -10.95
C LYS A 76 -0.63 -10.01 -10.04
N SER A 77 -0.08 -10.09 -8.84
CA SER A 77 0.08 -8.95 -7.93
C SER A 77 1.04 -7.91 -8.50
N PHE A 78 0.96 -6.68 -7.99
CA PHE A 78 1.92 -5.64 -8.29
C PHE A 78 3.35 -6.13 -8.01
N PHE A 79 4.24 -5.89 -8.96
CA PHE A 79 5.66 -6.28 -8.86
C PHE A 79 6.56 -5.08 -9.16
N TRP A 80 7.58 -4.91 -8.32
CA TRP A 80 8.63 -3.93 -8.52
C TRP A 80 10.01 -4.57 -8.39
N ALA A 81 10.95 -4.16 -9.23
CA ALA A 81 12.34 -4.58 -9.14
C ALA A 81 13.26 -3.38 -9.09
N GLY A 82 14.21 -3.39 -8.18
CA GLY A 82 15.17 -2.31 -8.01
C GLY A 82 16.57 -2.76 -7.64
N LYS A 83 17.55 -1.96 -8.08
CA LYS A 83 18.96 -2.14 -7.74
C LYS A 83 19.43 -0.95 -6.91
N TYR A 84 19.99 -1.25 -5.74
CA TYR A 84 20.53 -0.27 -4.80
C TYR A 84 22.03 -0.09 -4.97
N SER A 85 22.51 1.13 -4.74
CA SER A 85 23.93 1.46 -4.66
C SER A 85 24.57 0.94 -3.36
N GLU A 86 25.89 1.08 -3.24
CA GLU A 86 26.64 0.63 -2.07
C GLU A 86 26.18 1.26 -0.75
N ASN A 87 25.78 2.52 -0.78
CA ASN A 87 25.29 3.24 0.39
C ASN A 87 23.77 3.05 0.65
N LEU A 88 23.08 2.27 -0.19
CA LEU A 88 21.63 1.97 -0.12
C LEU A 88 20.69 3.19 -0.21
N ASN A 89 21.20 4.40 -0.42
CA ASN A 89 20.40 5.62 -0.53
C ASN A 89 19.89 5.86 -1.95
N GLU A 90 20.64 5.39 -2.94
CA GLU A 90 20.30 5.52 -4.34
C GLU A 90 19.82 4.19 -4.89
N ARG A 91 18.80 4.23 -5.72
CA ARG A 91 18.27 3.05 -6.39
C ARG A 91 17.92 3.34 -7.84
N VAL A 92 18.09 2.34 -8.67
CA VAL A 92 17.59 2.30 -10.05
C VAL A 92 16.44 1.33 -10.11
N THR A 93 15.30 1.77 -10.64
CA THR A 93 14.18 0.88 -10.93
C THR A 93 14.50 0.06 -12.17
N LEU A 94 14.45 -1.27 -12.05
CA LEU A 94 14.69 -2.21 -13.13
C LEU A 94 13.38 -2.62 -13.82
N ALA A 95 12.30 -2.79 -13.04
CA ALA A 95 10.98 -3.12 -13.56
C ALA A 95 9.88 -2.57 -12.64
N THR A 96 8.73 -2.25 -13.24
CA THR A 96 7.49 -1.92 -12.54
C THR A 96 6.34 -2.54 -13.32
N GLU A 97 5.72 -3.56 -12.76
CA GLU A 97 4.58 -4.27 -13.35
C GLU A 97 3.37 -4.04 -12.45
N LEU A 98 2.49 -3.14 -12.84
CA LEU A 98 1.30 -2.81 -12.05
C LEU A 98 0.36 -4.01 -11.94
N ASN A 99 0.23 -4.81 -13.01
CA ASN A 99 -0.64 -5.99 -13.05
C ASN A 99 -2.06 -5.64 -12.55
N VAL A 100 -2.63 -6.45 -11.64
CA VAL A 100 -3.99 -6.18 -11.10
C VAL A 100 -4.12 -4.85 -10.38
N PHE A 101 -3.01 -4.27 -9.93
CA PHE A 101 -3.01 -2.96 -9.27
C PHE A 101 -3.32 -1.80 -10.22
N ALA A 102 -3.14 -1.97 -11.54
CA ALA A 102 -3.47 -0.96 -12.53
C ALA A 102 -4.96 -0.58 -12.51
N ASP A 103 -5.82 -1.55 -12.21
CA ASP A 103 -7.28 -1.40 -12.16
C ASP A 103 -7.82 -1.25 -10.74
N PHE A 104 -6.93 -1.06 -9.76
CA PHE A 104 -7.32 -0.93 -8.35
C PHE A 104 -8.26 0.25 -8.13
N LYS A 105 -9.44 -0.06 -7.60
CA LYS A 105 -10.44 0.93 -7.19
C LYS A 105 -10.81 0.65 -5.74
N PRO A 106 -10.15 1.30 -4.77
CA PRO A 106 -10.36 1.02 -3.36
C PRO A 106 -11.84 1.09 -2.96
N LYS A 107 -12.36 0.00 -2.40
CA LYS A 107 -13.71 -0.06 -1.82
C LYS A 107 -13.58 -0.33 -0.33
N LEU A 108 -14.03 0.61 0.49
CA LEU A 108 -13.95 0.45 1.93
C LEU A 108 -15.09 -0.46 2.41
N PRO A 109 -14.79 -1.58 3.09
CA PRO A 109 -15.78 -2.30 3.87
C PRO A 109 -16.50 -1.35 4.82
N GLU A 110 -17.81 -1.58 5.04
CA GLU A 110 -18.62 -0.68 5.86
C GLU A 110 -18.04 -0.41 7.26
N PRO A 111 -17.50 -1.42 7.98
CA PRO A 111 -16.89 -1.18 9.29
C PRO A 111 -15.65 -0.27 9.24
N TYR A 112 -14.96 -0.20 8.08
CA TYR A 112 -13.73 0.58 7.94
C TYR A 112 -14.00 2.08 7.71
N ARG A 113 -15.20 2.43 7.19
CA ARG A 113 -15.56 3.81 6.82
C ARG A 113 -15.61 4.78 7.99
N ALA A 114 -15.75 4.28 9.21
CA ALA A 114 -15.74 5.11 10.42
C ALA A 114 -14.40 5.02 11.19
N SER A 115 -13.30 4.65 10.53
CA SER A 115 -11.98 4.55 11.14
C SER A 115 -11.52 5.89 11.72
N LYS A 116 -10.96 5.82 12.92
CA LYS A 116 -10.56 7.02 13.67
C LYS A 116 -9.30 7.70 13.11
N TYR A 117 -8.46 6.91 12.47
CA TYR A 117 -7.23 7.34 11.81
C TYR A 117 -7.20 6.76 10.40
N VAL A 118 -6.64 7.51 9.46
CA VAL A 118 -6.51 7.11 8.06
C VAL A 118 -5.08 7.34 7.61
N PHE A 119 -4.48 6.32 7.03
CA PHE A 119 -3.22 6.42 6.31
C PHE A 119 -3.41 5.99 4.85
N LEU A 120 -3.18 6.94 3.95
CA LEU A 120 -3.22 6.73 2.51
C LEU A 120 -1.78 6.48 2.04
N ALA A 121 -1.43 5.21 1.92
CA ALA A 121 -0.10 4.82 1.47
C ALA A 121 0.12 5.23 0.01
N ASN A 122 1.35 5.12 -0.46
CA ASN A 122 1.75 5.59 -1.79
C ASN A 122 0.99 4.88 -2.91
N ILE A 123 -0.04 5.55 -3.43
CA ILE A 123 -0.85 5.19 -4.60
C ILE A 123 -1.20 6.48 -5.37
N ALA A 124 -1.87 6.35 -6.53
CA ALA A 124 -2.30 7.51 -7.30
C ALA A 124 -3.13 8.49 -6.44
N PRO A 125 -2.85 9.79 -6.43
CA PRO A 125 -3.53 10.78 -5.61
C PRO A 125 -5.04 10.83 -5.79
N GLY A 126 -5.53 10.60 -7.03
CA GLY A 126 -6.95 10.49 -7.31
C GLY A 126 -7.62 9.36 -6.52
N LEU A 127 -6.94 8.20 -6.36
CA LEU A 127 -7.44 7.09 -5.56
C LEU A 127 -7.42 7.41 -4.06
N GLN A 128 -6.39 8.11 -3.57
CA GLN A 128 -6.33 8.59 -2.20
C GLN A 128 -7.52 9.51 -1.88
N HIS A 129 -7.83 10.43 -2.78
CA HIS A 129 -8.99 11.31 -2.65
C HIS A 129 -10.32 10.53 -2.67
N ASP A 130 -10.46 9.52 -3.54
CA ASP A 130 -11.67 8.70 -3.61
C ASP A 130 -11.88 7.83 -2.36
N VAL A 131 -10.80 7.43 -1.70
CA VAL A 131 -10.88 6.79 -0.37
C VAL A 131 -11.44 7.75 0.67
N LEU A 132 -10.97 8.99 0.71
CA LEU A 132 -11.47 9.99 1.68
C LEU A 132 -12.95 10.28 1.51
N LYS A 133 -13.48 10.26 0.28
CA LYS A 133 -14.92 10.41 0.02
C LYS A 133 -15.78 9.29 0.60
N GLN A 134 -15.20 8.09 0.80
CA GLN A 134 -15.91 6.95 1.36
C GLN A 134 -15.92 6.94 2.89
N VAL A 135 -15.09 7.77 3.53
CA VAL A 135 -15.03 7.88 4.99
C VAL A 135 -16.27 8.63 5.50
N THR A 136 -17.04 8.00 6.40
CA THR A 136 -18.33 8.53 6.89
C THR A 136 -18.22 9.43 8.11
N LYS A 137 -17.07 9.36 8.83
CA LYS A 137 -16.79 10.21 9.99
C LYS A 137 -15.41 10.85 9.80
N ARG A 138 -15.32 12.18 10.03
CA ARG A 138 -14.04 12.88 9.95
C ARG A 138 -13.00 12.18 10.85
N PRO A 139 -11.89 11.68 10.30
CA PRO A 139 -10.84 11.07 11.09
C PRO A 139 -10.18 12.11 12.00
N LYS A 140 -9.63 11.67 13.11
CA LYS A 140 -8.81 12.56 13.98
C LYS A 140 -7.51 12.97 13.29
N ILE A 141 -6.92 12.05 12.55
CA ILE A 141 -5.74 12.29 11.72
C ILE A 141 -5.94 11.53 10.41
N ALA A 142 -5.76 12.24 9.30
CA ALA A 142 -5.51 11.66 8.00
C ALA A 142 -4.08 12.00 7.60
N ALA A 143 -3.29 10.99 7.27
CA ALA A 143 -1.93 11.14 6.79
C ALA A 143 -1.80 10.43 5.43
N LEU A 144 -0.93 10.91 4.59
CA LEU A 144 -0.65 10.29 3.30
C LEU A 144 0.85 10.17 3.06
N ASP A 145 1.19 9.24 2.18
CA ASP A 145 2.50 9.04 1.59
C ASP A 145 2.43 9.35 0.09
N THR A 146 3.42 10.03 -0.42
CA THR A 146 3.55 10.38 -1.84
C THR A 146 4.99 10.16 -2.32
N MET A 147 5.25 10.34 -3.59
CA MET A 147 6.58 10.19 -4.18
C MET A 147 6.77 11.16 -5.35
N ASN A 148 8.05 11.34 -5.75
CA ASN A 148 8.43 12.25 -6.83
C ASN A 148 7.61 12.03 -8.11
N TYR A 149 7.28 10.79 -8.44
CA TYR A 149 6.47 10.49 -9.62
C TYR A 149 5.13 11.21 -9.61
N TRP A 150 4.42 11.22 -8.46
CA TRP A 150 3.13 11.90 -8.32
C TRP A 150 3.29 13.42 -8.23
N ILE A 151 4.28 13.88 -7.46
CA ILE A 151 4.59 15.30 -7.27
C ILE A 151 4.90 15.97 -8.61
N GLU A 152 5.64 15.29 -9.49
CA GLU A 152 6.07 15.85 -10.78
C GLU A 152 5.02 15.71 -11.88
N ARG A 153 4.23 14.63 -11.88
CA ARG A 153 3.33 14.29 -12.98
C ARG A 153 1.86 14.58 -12.72
N THR A 154 1.44 14.54 -11.47
CA THR A 154 0.05 14.74 -11.05
C THR A 154 -0.06 15.74 -9.90
N ASN A 155 0.75 16.80 -9.94
CA ASN A 155 0.90 17.78 -8.87
C ASN A 155 -0.45 18.36 -8.39
N ASP A 156 -1.36 18.69 -9.29
CA ASP A 156 -2.68 19.23 -8.94
C ASP A 156 -3.55 18.24 -8.17
N GLU A 157 -3.46 16.95 -8.48
CA GLU A 157 -4.17 15.89 -7.75
C GLU A 157 -3.49 15.57 -6.42
N ASP A 158 -2.15 15.52 -6.42
CA ASP A 158 -1.35 15.26 -5.21
C ASP A 158 -1.63 16.33 -4.15
N ARG A 159 -1.63 17.61 -4.52
CA ARG A 159 -1.97 18.73 -3.63
C ARG A 159 -3.39 18.66 -3.07
N LYS A 160 -4.36 18.17 -3.85
CA LYS A 160 -5.76 18.02 -3.39
C LYS A 160 -5.94 16.90 -2.37
N SER A 161 -5.06 15.92 -2.36
CA SER A 161 -5.09 14.81 -1.39
C SER A 161 -4.66 15.23 0.01
N VAL A 162 -3.99 16.37 0.14
CA VAL A 162 -3.40 16.89 1.40
C VAL A 162 -4.36 17.78 2.20
N VAL A 163 -5.55 18.06 1.71
CA VAL A 163 -6.48 19.07 2.32
C VAL A 163 -7.53 18.43 3.22
#